data_b9fcc5602ec9f25ff5211250d2b1dcdd
#
_entry.id   b9fcc5602ec9f25ff5211250d2b1dcdd
#
_cell.length_a   1.000
_cell.length_b   1.000
_cell.length_c   1.000
_cell.angle_alpha   90.00
_cell.angle_beta   90.00
_cell.angle_gamma   90.00
#
_symmetry.space_group_name_H-M   'P 1'
#
loop_
_entity.id
_entity.type
_entity.pdbx_description
1 polymer ?
#
loop_
_entity_poly.entity_id
_entity_poly.type
_entity_poly.pdbx_seq_one_letter_code
_entity_poly.pdbx_strand_id
1 'polypeptide(L)'
;MNDKPKKIRSKKKPLVPAVRQKGTLVPPDPFAAYLQEAKKYPILTEEEEKELAIRLRETGDVDAAYQLTTANLMLVVKIAMTFKREWQNVMDLVQEGNVGLMKAVKNFDPFRGVRLSAYATWWIKSYILKYILDNWRLVRVGTTNARRKLLFNLKKEKERLEREGFDPSTKLLAEHFGVDEGEIIDVEASIGAFDVSFDTPAHPDSPMTPAQSLSDGKSLEKAAEIGQFREILQQKIEGFKSELKPGEIEILEKRVLSESPQSLQEIGDQRGVTREAVRQSEQRLLKKFRIYIEEEMPEAADYFKN
;
A
#
# COMPACT_ATOMS: atom_id res chain seq x y z
N MET A 1 91.40 -34.63 6.60
CA MET A 1 90.96 -34.12 7.91
C MET A 1 90.27 -32.81 7.68
N ASN A 2 88.98 -32.85 7.59
CA ASN A 2 88.17 -31.63 7.63
C ASN A 2 86.74 -32.00 8.00
N ASP A 3 86.46 -31.96 9.26
CA ASP A 3 85.19 -32.25 9.88
C ASP A 3 84.33 -30.99 9.82
N LYS A 4 83.15 -31.01 9.11
CA LYS A 4 82.22 -29.93 9.11
C LYS A 4 81.06 -30.27 10.06
N PRO A 5 80.73 -29.40 10.99
CA PRO A 5 79.64 -29.68 11.96
C PRO A 5 78.29 -29.63 11.29
N LYS A 6 77.48 -30.69 11.54
CA LYS A 6 76.01 -30.81 11.12
C LYS A 6 75.20 -29.76 11.86
N LYS A 7 74.60 -28.81 11.09
CA LYS A 7 73.57 -27.88 11.57
C LYS A 7 72.27 -28.62 11.91
N ILE A 8 71.98 -28.73 13.20
CA ILE A 8 70.70 -29.20 13.72
C ILE A 8 69.63 -28.13 13.44
N ARG A 9 68.74 -28.37 12.45
CA ARG A 9 67.56 -27.55 12.22
C ARG A 9 66.54 -27.87 13.33
N SER A 10 66.44 -27.02 14.36
CA SER A 10 65.30 -27.03 15.29
C SER A 10 64.02 -26.60 14.56
N LYS A 11 63.12 -27.53 14.36
CA LYS A 11 61.74 -27.20 13.96
C LYS A 11 61.02 -26.57 15.15
N LYS A 12 61.04 -25.23 15.23
CA LYS A 12 60.13 -24.51 16.14
C LYS A 12 58.70 -24.77 15.67
N LYS A 13 57.92 -25.50 16.45
CA LYS A 13 56.45 -25.60 16.31
C LYS A 13 55.90 -24.18 16.55
N PRO A 14 54.96 -23.71 15.67
CA PRO A 14 54.31 -22.43 15.93
C PRO A 14 53.49 -22.52 17.22
N LEU A 15 53.73 -21.56 18.11
CA LEU A 15 53.12 -21.44 19.44
C LEU A 15 51.66 -20.94 19.40
N VAL A 16 51.08 -20.73 18.21
CA VAL A 16 49.71 -20.27 18.06
C VAL A 16 48.93 -21.42 17.45
N PRO A 17 47.89 -21.96 18.13
CA PRO A 17 46.99 -22.90 17.49
C PRO A 17 46.41 -22.24 16.24
N ALA A 18 46.52 -22.94 15.09
CA ALA A 18 45.86 -22.49 13.89
C ALA A 18 44.38 -22.26 14.23
N VAL A 19 43.98 -20.99 14.24
CA VAL A 19 42.55 -20.63 14.30
C VAL A 19 41.94 -21.35 13.13
N ARG A 20 41.20 -22.41 13.39
CA ARG A 20 40.26 -22.99 12.41
C ARG A 20 39.42 -21.81 11.94
N GLN A 21 39.64 -21.34 10.73
CA GLN A 21 38.71 -20.45 10.04
C GLN A 21 37.39 -21.20 10.09
N LYS A 22 36.52 -20.81 11.03
CA LYS A 22 35.11 -21.13 10.97
C LYS A 22 34.70 -20.64 9.60
N GLY A 23 34.31 -21.60 8.74
CA GLY A 23 33.80 -21.27 7.43
C GLY A 23 32.88 -20.08 7.55
N THR A 24 33.03 -19.12 6.66
CA THR A 24 32.12 -17.98 6.54
C THR A 24 30.72 -18.52 6.74
N LEU A 25 30.09 -18.16 7.85
CA LEU A 25 28.68 -18.42 8.09
C LEU A 25 27.92 -17.56 7.05
N VAL A 26 27.84 -18.07 5.82
CA VAL A 26 26.79 -17.65 4.93
C VAL A 26 25.53 -18.01 5.68
N PRO A 27 24.68 -17.05 6.04
CA PRO A 27 23.43 -17.38 6.72
C PRO A 27 22.72 -18.43 5.84
N PRO A 28 22.29 -19.57 6.41
CA PRO A 28 21.63 -20.59 5.62
C PRO A 28 20.43 -19.94 4.93
N ASP A 29 20.29 -20.22 3.63
CA ASP A 29 19.10 -19.78 2.89
C ASP A 29 17.86 -20.12 3.73
N PRO A 30 17.06 -19.13 4.15
CA PRO A 30 15.91 -19.35 5.02
C PRO A 30 14.95 -20.40 4.46
N PHE A 31 14.82 -20.46 3.13
CA PHE A 31 13.99 -21.44 2.46
C PHE A 31 14.59 -22.84 2.56
N ALA A 32 15.91 -23.00 2.39
CA ALA A 32 16.57 -24.29 2.54
C ALA A 32 16.50 -24.82 3.99
N ALA A 33 16.65 -23.93 4.98
CA ALA A 33 16.48 -24.29 6.39
C ALA A 33 15.06 -24.73 6.70
N TYR A 34 14.05 -24.01 6.20
CA TYR A 34 12.63 -24.39 6.34
C TYR A 34 12.34 -25.77 5.71
N LEU A 35 12.86 -26.04 4.51
CA LEU A 35 12.69 -27.33 3.85
C LEU A 35 13.27 -28.48 4.65
N GLN A 36 14.44 -28.29 5.26
CA GLN A 36 15.05 -29.31 6.12
C GLN A 36 14.19 -29.59 7.36
N GLU A 37 13.60 -28.56 7.94
CA GLU A 37 12.71 -28.71 9.09
C GLU A 37 11.40 -29.39 8.69
N ALA A 38 10.73 -28.93 7.62
CA ALA A 38 9.47 -29.49 7.15
C ALA A 38 9.56 -30.98 6.76
N LYS A 39 10.73 -31.43 6.29
CA LYS A 39 10.96 -32.86 5.94
C LYS A 39 11.07 -33.77 7.14
N LYS A 40 11.25 -33.26 8.36
CA LYS A 40 11.34 -34.11 9.56
C LYS A 40 9.99 -34.69 9.98
N TYR A 41 8.90 -34.04 9.55
CA TYR A 41 7.56 -34.50 9.93
C TYR A 41 7.05 -35.58 8.97
N PRO A 42 6.61 -36.74 9.49
CA PRO A 42 6.09 -37.83 8.67
C PRO A 42 4.74 -37.47 8.06
N ILE A 43 4.46 -38.06 6.91
CA ILE A 43 3.14 -37.99 6.29
C ILE A 43 2.20 -38.92 7.05
N LEU A 44 1.02 -38.46 7.41
CA LEU A 44 0.00 -39.20 8.12
C LEU A 44 -0.74 -40.19 7.18
N THR A 45 -1.07 -41.36 7.69
CA THR A 45 -2.02 -42.25 7.05
C THR A 45 -3.44 -41.68 7.09
N GLU A 46 -4.36 -42.26 6.35
CA GLU A 46 -5.76 -41.79 6.31
C GLU A 46 -6.45 -41.98 7.66
N GLU A 47 -6.15 -43.11 8.34
CA GLU A 47 -6.69 -43.46 9.65
C GLU A 47 -6.20 -42.47 10.71
N GLU A 48 -4.88 -42.21 10.76
CA GLU A 48 -4.26 -41.26 11.69
C GLU A 48 -4.79 -39.82 11.46
N GLU A 49 -4.90 -39.38 10.19
CA GLU A 49 -5.44 -38.09 9.82
C GLU A 49 -6.87 -37.92 10.33
N LYS A 50 -7.70 -38.94 10.13
CA LYS A 50 -9.10 -38.98 10.58
C LYS A 50 -9.22 -38.94 12.10
N GLU A 51 -8.44 -39.78 12.81
CA GLU A 51 -8.42 -39.82 14.28
C GLU A 51 -8.03 -38.44 14.87
N LEU A 52 -6.93 -37.85 14.37
CA LEU A 52 -6.49 -36.52 14.80
C LEU A 52 -7.52 -35.45 14.51
N ALA A 53 -8.17 -35.49 13.33
CA ALA A 53 -9.19 -34.52 12.95
C ALA A 53 -10.45 -34.65 13.82
N ILE A 54 -10.89 -35.85 14.19
CA ILE A 54 -12.00 -36.06 15.12
C ILE A 54 -11.63 -35.50 16.50
N ARG A 55 -10.45 -35.85 17.02
CA ARG A 55 -9.95 -35.36 18.30
C ARG A 55 -9.90 -33.81 18.34
N LEU A 56 -9.38 -33.18 17.28
CA LEU A 56 -9.36 -31.74 17.16
C LEU A 56 -10.78 -31.14 17.19
N ARG A 57 -11.73 -31.79 16.49
CA ARG A 57 -13.10 -31.26 16.39
C ARG A 57 -13.89 -31.40 17.69
N GLU A 58 -13.72 -32.49 18.41
CA GLU A 58 -14.48 -32.79 19.63
C GLU A 58 -13.91 -32.09 20.87
N THR A 59 -12.58 -32.07 20.99
CA THR A 59 -11.90 -31.59 22.19
C THR A 59 -11.20 -30.25 22.01
N GLY A 60 -11.02 -29.77 20.77
CA GLY A 60 -10.21 -28.61 20.47
C GLY A 60 -8.72 -28.80 20.71
N ASP A 61 -8.24 -30.07 20.65
CA ASP A 61 -6.86 -30.45 20.96
C ASP A 61 -5.85 -29.76 20.03
N VAL A 62 -5.02 -28.89 20.64
CA VAL A 62 -3.97 -28.12 19.96
C VAL A 62 -2.86 -29.02 19.43
N ASP A 63 -2.53 -30.12 20.13
CA ASP A 63 -1.50 -31.03 19.69
C ASP A 63 -1.95 -31.81 18.44
N ALA A 64 -3.23 -32.19 18.34
CA ALA A 64 -3.79 -32.77 17.14
C ALA A 64 -3.75 -31.75 15.96
N ALA A 65 -4.08 -30.50 16.18
CA ALA A 65 -3.96 -29.44 15.17
C ALA A 65 -2.50 -29.24 14.71
N TYR A 66 -1.56 -29.28 15.64
CA TYR A 66 -0.13 -29.18 15.34
C TYR A 66 0.34 -30.34 14.47
N GLN A 67 -0.01 -31.60 14.80
CA GLN A 67 0.37 -32.76 14.02
C GLN A 67 -0.23 -32.74 12.60
N LEU A 68 -1.52 -32.40 12.46
CA LEU A 68 -2.19 -32.24 11.16
C LEU A 68 -1.53 -31.17 10.29
N THR A 69 -1.12 -30.04 10.90
CA THR A 69 -0.48 -28.94 10.19
C THR A 69 0.93 -29.31 9.76
N THR A 70 1.76 -29.84 10.68
CA THR A 70 3.18 -30.13 10.39
C THR A 70 3.35 -31.22 9.37
N ALA A 71 2.49 -32.27 9.38
CA ALA A 71 2.48 -33.35 8.38
C ALA A 71 2.18 -32.84 6.94
N ASN A 72 1.53 -31.68 6.81
CA ASN A 72 1.14 -31.10 5.52
C ASN A 72 2.00 -29.89 5.07
N LEU A 73 3.08 -29.53 5.77
CA LEU A 73 3.95 -28.41 5.39
C LEU A 73 4.58 -28.59 4.00
N MET A 74 4.98 -29.81 3.64
CA MET A 74 5.54 -30.09 2.31
C MET A 74 4.52 -29.92 1.18
N LEU A 75 3.22 -30.08 1.44
CA LEU A 75 2.16 -29.77 0.50
C LEU A 75 2.12 -28.27 0.20
N VAL A 76 2.25 -27.41 1.24
CA VAL A 76 2.32 -25.97 1.09
C VAL A 76 3.50 -25.57 0.21
N VAL A 77 4.69 -26.11 0.48
CA VAL A 77 5.89 -25.85 -0.34
C VAL A 77 5.65 -26.22 -1.80
N LYS A 78 5.09 -27.40 -2.05
CA LYS A 78 4.80 -27.87 -3.41
C LYS A 78 3.87 -26.89 -4.15
N ILE A 79 2.83 -26.43 -3.48
CA ILE A 79 1.88 -25.47 -4.06
C ILE A 79 2.54 -24.10 -4.27
N ALA A 80 3.27 -23.57 -3.28
CA ALA A 80 3.96 -22.28 -3.37
C ALA A 80 4.96 -22.24 -4.54
N MET A 81 5.68 -23.36 -4.77
CA MET A 81 6.61 -23.47 -5.90
C MET A 81 5.95 -23.36 -7.28
N THR A 82 4.65 -23.62 -7.40
CA THR A 82 3.93 -23.43 -8.69
C THR A 82 3.79 -21.95 -9.04
N PHE A 83 3.88 -21.05 -8.06
CA PHE A 83 3.79 -19.59 -8.20
C PHE A 83 5.16 -18.89 -8.18
N LYS A 84 6.27 -19.63 -8.23
CA LYS A 84 7.63 -19.08 -8.18
C LYS A 84 7.93 -18.10 -9.33
N ARG A 85 7.26 -18.25 -10.48
CA ARG A 85 7.45 -17.35 -11.63
C ARG A 85 6.81 -15.99 -11.42
N GLU A 86 5.72 -15.96 -10.66
CA GLU A 86 4.93 -14.77 -10.38
C GLU A 86 5.45 -13.97 -9.19
N TRP A 87 6.28 -14.60 -8.32
CA TRP A 87 6.75 -13.99 -7.09
C TRP A 87 8.21 -14.36 -6.77
N GLN A 88 9.05 -13.35 -6.53
CA GLN A 88 10.48 -13.55 -6.32
C GLN A 88 10.79 -14.27 -5.00
N ASN A 89 10.11 -13.91 -3.92
CA ASN A 89 10.34 -14.50 -2.60
C ASN A 89 9.37 -15.65 -2.32
N VAL A 90 9.80 -16.87 -2.64
CA VAL A 90 8.98 -18.09 -2.41
C VAL A 90 8.66 -18.30 -0.92
N MET A 91 9.52 -17.81 -0.02
CA MET A 91 9.32 -18.00 1.43
C MET A 91 8.06 -17.27 1.91
N ASP A 92 7.77 -16.08 1.39
CA ASP A 92 6.54 -15.35 1.71
C ASP A 92 5.29 -16.14 1.28
N LEU A 93 5.34 -16.74 0.08
CA LEU A 93 4.25 -17.58 -0.42
C LEU A 93 4.04 -18.81 0.46
N VAL A 94 5.12 -19.40 0.95
CA VAL A 94 5.05 -20.55 1.86
C VAL A 94 4.39 -20.13 3.18
N GLN A 95 4.77 -18.97 3.75
CA GLN A 95 4.17 -18.53 5.02
C GLN A 95 2.69 -18.20 4.86
N GLU A 96 2.30 -17.50 3.80
CA GLU A 96 0.88 -17.29 3.50
C GLU A 96 0.11 -18.59 3.23
N GLY A 97 0.74 -19.53 2.55
CA GLY A 97 0.21 -20.87 2.36
C GLY A 97 0.03 -21.62 3.69
N ASN A 98 0.95 -21.46 4.64
CA ASN A 98 0.82 -22.04 5.99
C ASN A 98 -0.38 -21.46 6.75
N VAL A 99 -0.64 -20.16 6.62
CA VAL A 99 -1.86 -19.52 7.19
C VAL A 99 -3.11 -20.16 6.58
N GLY A 100 -3.10 -20.36 5.25
CA GLY A 100 -4.17 -21.07 4.55
C GLY A 100 -4.35 -22.53 5.03
N LEU A 101 -3.25 -23.27 5.24
CA LEU A 101 -3.26 -24.61 5.79
C LEU A 101 -3.87 -24.65 7.21
N MET A 102 -3.45 -23.76 8.10
CA MET A 102 -4.02 -23.67 9.46
C MET A 102 -5.52 -23.36 9.42
N LYS A 103 -5.96 -22.53 8.50
CA LYS A 103 -7.39 -22.27 8.30
C LYS A 103 -8.14 -23.50 7.80
N ALA A 104 -7.53 -24.28 6.90
CA ALA A 104 -8.07 -25.55 6.44
C ALA A 104 -8.20 -26.55 7.59
N VAL A 105 -7.14 -26.74 8.38
CA VAL A 105 -7.14 -27.66 9.54
C VAL A 105 -8.25 -27.31 10.52
N LYS A 106 -8.41 -26.01 10.85
CA LYS A 106 -9.47 -25.54 11.76
C LYS A 106 -10.89 -25.85 11.27
N ASN A 107 -11.10 -25.81 9.96
CA ASN A 107 -12.44 -25.94 9.36
C ASN A 107 -12.68 -27.32 8.73
N PHE A 108 -11.74 -28.24 8.87
CA PHE A 108 -11.82 -29.57 8.25
C PHE A 108 -12.89 -30.43 8.92
N ASP A 109 -13.68 -31.12 8.08
CA ASP A 109 -14.68 -32.08 8.52
C ASP A 109 -14.27 -33.51 8.11
N PRO A 110 -13.84 -34.36 9.07
CA PRO A 110 -13.34 -35.70 8.80
C PRO A 110 -14.44 -36.67 8.33
N PHE A 111 -15.72 -36.30 8.45
CA PHE A 111 -16.84 -37.17 8.07
C PHE A 111 -17.27 -37.04 6.61
N ARG A 112 -16.67 -36.12 5.85
CA ARG A 112 -16.99 -35.90 4.44
C ARG A 112 -16.33 -36.86 3.45
N GLY A 113 -15.49 -37.79 3.92
CA GLY A 113 -14.80 -38.78 3.07
C GLY A 113 -13.75 -38.18 2.13
N VAL A 114 -13.24 -36.96 2.43
CA VAL A 114 -12.22 -36.28 1.64
C VAL A 114 -10.96 -36.12 2.49
N ARG A 115 -9.79 -36.36 1.90
CA ARG A 115 -8.50 -36.15 2.58
C ARG A 115 -8.25 -34.69 2.89
N LEU A 116 -7.64 -34.40 4.05
CA LEU A 116 -7.24 -33.05 4.44
C LEU A 116 -6.38 -32.38 3.38
N SER A 117 -5.45 -33.11 2.77
CA SER A 117 -4.58 -32.56 1.72
C SER A 117 -5.34 -32.00 0.50
N ALA A 118 -6.40 -32.67 0.08
CA ALA A 118 -7.26 -32.24 -1.01
C ALA A 118 -8.04 -30.96 -0.61
N TYR A 119 -8.64 -30.94 0.58
CA TYR A 119 -9.37 -29.79 1.11
C TYR A 119 -8.44 -28.59 1.36
N ALA A 120 -7.28 -28.82 1.98
CA ALA A 120 -6.31 -27.76 2.27
C ALA A 120 -5.73 -27.11 1.00
N THR A 121 -5.59 -27.85 -0.09
CA THR A 121 -5.08 -27.33 -1.37
C THR A 121 -5.84 -26.07 -1.83
N TRP A 122 -7.16 -26.04 -1.66
CA TRP A 122 -7.98 -24.88 -2.01
C TRP A 122 -7.70 -23.66 -1.14
N TRP A 123 -7.58 -23.87 0.17
CA TRP A 123 -7.26 -22.83 1.13
C TRP A 123 -5.86 -22.27 0.89
N ILE A 124 -4.86 -23.14 0.73
CA ILE A 124 -3.47 -22.77 0.48
C ILE A 124 -3.38 -21.92 -0.79
N LYS A 125 -3.95 -22.37 -1.91
CA LYS A 125 -3.97 -21.62 -3.16
C LYS A 125 -4.68 -20.28 -3.01
N SER A 126 -5.80 -20.22 -2.33
CA SER A 126 -6.58 -19.00 -2.13
C SER A 126 -5.78 -17.94 -1.36
N TYR A 127 -5.07 -18.36 -0.30
CA TYR A 127 -4.26 -17.44 0.51
C TYR A 127 -3.04 -16.96 -0.27
N ILE A 128 -2.33 -17.84 -0.98
CA ILE A 128 -1.19 -17.45 -1.84
C ILE A 128 -1.64 -16.47 -2.93
N LEU A 129 -2.72 -16.77 -3.65
CA LEU A 129 -3.23 -15.90 -4.70
C LEU A 129 -3.68 -14.54 -4.15
N LYS A 130 -4.34 -14.53 -2.99
CA LYS A 130 -4.71 -13.29 -2.31
C LYS A 130 -3.48 -12.47 -1.98
N TYR A 131 -2.44 -13.08 -1.41
CA TYR A 131 -1.19 -12.40 -1.06
C TYR A 131 -0.51 -11.79 -2.30
N ILE A 132 -0.40 -12.56 -3.39
CA ILE A 132 0.16 -12.08 -4.66
C ILE A 132 -0.62 -10.86 -5.16
N LEU A 133 -1.95 -10.92 -5.20
CA LEU A 133 -2.80 -9.82 -5.67
C LEU A 133 -2.68 -8.57 -4.79
N ASP A 134 -2.60 -8.78 -3.47
CA ASP A 134 -2.54 -7.67 -2.52
C ASP A 134 -1.18 -6.95 -2.52
N ASN A 135 -0.10 -7.65 -2.97
CA ASN A 135 1.27 -7.16 -2.89
C ASN A 135 1.98 -7.02 -4.26
N TRP A 136 1.29 -7.31 -5.37
CA TRP A 136 1.90 -7.27 -6.70
C TRP A 136 2.37 -5.89 -7.14
N ARG A 137 1.67 -4.83 -6.67
CA ARG A 137 1.95 -3.43 -6.99
C ARG A 137 1.93 -2.59 -5.71
N LEU A 138 2.62 -1.45 -5.73
CA LEU A 138 2.56 -0.45 -4.66
C LEU A 138 1.12 0.00 -4.41
N VAL A 139 0.36 0.20 -5.49
CA VAL A 139 -1.08 0.49 -5.42
C VAL A 139 -1.87 -0.77 -5.75
N ARG A 140 -2.75 -1.19 -4.84
CA ARG A 140 -3.60 -2.36 -5.02
C ARG A 140 -4.58 -2.17 -6.17
N VAL A 141 -4.51 -3.01 -7.18
CA VAL A 141 -5.37 -2.96 -8.36
C VAL A 141 -6.62 -3.85 -8.19
N GLY A 142 -6.46 -5.02 -7.61
CA GLY A 142 -7.52 -6.04 -7.50
C GLY A 142 -8.45 -5.86 -6.30
N THR A 143 -9.04 -4.69 -6.06
CA THR A 143 -9.89 -4.41 -4.88
C THR A 143 -11.28 -5.05 -4.98
N THR A 144 -11.86 -5.14 -6.18
CA THR A 144 -13.17 -5.76 -6.43
C THR A 144 -13.04 -7.17 -7.00
N ASN A 145 -14.10 -7.98 -6.89
CA ASN A 145 -14.14 -9.31 -7.48
C ASN A 145 -14.07 -9.26 -9.02
N ALA A 146 -14.66 -8.23 -9.63
CA ALA A 146 -14.61 -7.99 -11.07
C ALA A 146 -13.15 -7.73 -11.53
N ARG A 147 -12.44 -6.81 -10.89
CA ARG A 147 -11.03 -6.50 -11.18
C ARG A 147 -10.11 -7.70 -10.97
N ARG A 148 -10.33 -8.51 -9.93
CA ARG A 148 -9.57 -9.77 -9.73
C ARG A 148 -9.79 -10.75 -10.87
N LYS A 149 -11.04 -10.92 -11.32
CA LYS A 149 -11.37 -11.78 -12.47
C LYS A 149 -10.66 -11.30 -13.74
N LEU A 150 -10.64 -9.98 -13.97
CA LEU A 150 -9.92 -9.36 -15.08
C LEU A 150 -8.42 -9.63 -15.02
N LEU A 151 -7.77 -9.38 -13.89
CA LEU A 151 -6.32 -9.59 -13.72
C LEU A 151 -5.84 -10.97 -14.16
N PHE A 152 -6.63 -12.03 -13.87
CA PHE A 152 -6.26 -13.40 -14.24
C PHE A 152 -6.66 -13.80 -15.66
N ASN A 153 -7.74 -13.26 -16.16
CA ASN A 153 -8.33 -13.78 -17.38
C ASN A 153 -8.19 -12.84 -18.59
N LEU A 154 -7.90 -11.54 -18.38
CA LEU A 154 -7.86 -10.55 -19.45
C LEU A 154 -6.84 -10.91 -20.53
N LYS A 155 -5.62 -11.23 -20.13
CA LYS A 155 -4.56 -11.61 -21.08
C LYS A 155 -4.90 -12.88 -21.85
N LYS A 156 -5.44 -13.88 -21.16
CA LYS A 156 -5.84 -15.16 -21.76
C LYS A 156 -7.00 -14.96 -22.76
N GLU A 157 -7.93 -14.10 -22.43
CA GLU A 157 -9.06 -13.81 -23.31
C GLU A 157 -8.63 -13.00 -24.55
N LYS A 158 -7.75 -12.05 -24.40
CA LYS A 158 -7.13 -11.34 -25.54
C LYS A 158 -6.44 -12.30 -26.48
N GLU A 159 -5.55 -13.14 -25.96
CA GLU A 159 -4.85 -14.15 -26.76
C GLU A 159 -5.81 -15.16 -27.43
N ARG A 160 -6.99 -15.42 -26.84
CA ARG A 160 -8.01 -16.26 -27.45
C ARG A 160 -8.67 -15.56 -28.63
N LEU A 161 -9.10 -14.30 -28.44
CA LEU A 161 -9.72 -13.50 -29.50
C LEU A 161 -8.79 -13.28 -30.69
N GLU A 162 -7.53 -12.96 -30.43
CA GLU A 162 -6.49 -12.81 -31.47
C GLU A 162 -6.30 -14.11 -32.28
N ARG A 163 -6.29 -15.27 -31.61
CA ARG A 163 -6.21 -16.58 -32.30
C ARG A 163 -7.46 -16.90 -33.13
N GLU A 164 -8.61 -16.41 -32.71
CA GLU A 164 -9.87 -16.54 -33.46
C GLU A 164 -10.00 -15.50 -34.60
N GLY A 165 -9.03 -14.58 -34.72
CA GLY A 165 -8.99 -13.54 -35.76
C GLY A 165 -9.82 -12.30 -35.45
N PHE A 166 -10.23 -12.12 -34.18
CA PHE A 166 -10.96 -10.94 -33.72
C PHE A 166 -9.97 -9.94 -33.09
N ASP A 167 -10.20 -8.65 -33.34
CA ASP A 167 -9.49 -7.58 -32.63
C ASP A 167 -10.03 -7.48 -31.20
N PRO A 168 -9.18 -7.64 -30.16
CA PRO A 168 -9.60 -7.59 -28.76
C PRO A 168 -9.86 -6.16 -28.30
N SER A 169 -10.85 -5.49 -28.86
CA SER A 169 -11.24 -4.14 -28.43
C SER A 169 -11.71 -4.10 -26.98
N THR A 170 -11.48 -2.96 -26.31
CA THR A 170 -11.90 -2.75 -24.91
C THR A 170 -13.40 -2.97 -24.72
N LYS A 171 -14.20 -2.57 -25.71
CA LYS A 171 -15.64 -2.73 -25.71
C LYS A 171 -16.07 -4.20 -25.73
N LEU A 172 -15.46 -5.01 -26.61
CA LEU A 172 -15.75 -6.44 -26.72
C LEU A 172 -15.39 -7.17 -25.41
N LEU A 173 -14.25 -6.79 -24.81
CA LEU A 173 -13.81 -7.34 -23.54
C LEU A 173 -14.71 -6.92 -22.38
N ALA A 174 -15.18 -5.67 -22.36
CA ALA A 174 -16.12 -5.17 -21.37
C ALA A 174 -17.45 -5.93 -21.40
N GLU A 175 -18.01 -6.16 -22.59
CA GLU A 175 -19.21 -6.98 -22.78
C GLU A 175 -19.01 -8.43 -22.32
N HIS A 176 -17.86 -9.04 -22.68
CA HIS A 176 -17.55 -10.43 -22.30
C HIS A 176 -17.43 -10.61 -20.78
N PHE A 177 -16.78 -9.68 -20.09
CA PHE A 177 -16.58 -9.76 -18.64
C PHE A 177 -17.75 -9.16 -17.83
N GLY A 178 -18.65 -8.42 -18.46
CA GLY A 178 -19.78 -7.74 -17.81
C GLY A 178 -19.32 -6.60 -16.89
N VAL A 179 -18.35 -5.80 -17.34
CA VAL A 179 -17.74 -4.68 -16.62
C VAL A 179 -17.74 -3.42 -17.49
N ASP A 180 -17.49 -2.26 -16.90
CA ASP A 180 -17.33 -1.02 -17.63
C ASP A 180 -16.02 -0.99 -18.43
N GLU A 181 -16.01 -0.29 -19.58
CA GLU A 181 -14.80 -0.14 -20.41
C GLU A 181 -13.65 0.52 -19.63
N GLY A 182 -13.96 1.49 -18.76
CA GLY A 182 -12.97 2.13 -17.87
C GLY A 182 -12.26 1.15 -16.96
N GLU A 183 -12.95 0.12 -16.45
CA GLU A 183 -12.32 -0.92 -15.63
C GLU A 183 -11.32 -1.78 -16.43
N ILE A 184 -11.62 -2.04 -17.72
CA ILE A 184 -10.68 -2.75 -18.60
C ILE A 184 -9.42 -1.92 -18.82
N ILE A 185 -9.56 -0.62 -19.15
CA ILE A 185 -8.45 0.31 -19.39
C ILE A 185 -7.58 0.44 -18.13
N ASP A 186 -8.20 0.64 -16.95
CA ASP A 186 -7.50 0.74 -15.67
C ASP A 186 -6.67 -0.52 -15.36
N VAL A 187 -7.27 -1.69 -15.56
CA VAL A 187 -6.60 -2.97 -15.30
C VAL A 187 -5.48 -3.21 -16.31
N GLU A 188 -5.67 -2.87 -17.59
CA GLU A 188 -4.62 -2.97 -18.61
C GLU A 188 -3.43 -2.07 -18.32
N ALA A 189 -3.69 -0.81 -18.02
CA ALA A 189 -2.65 0.13 -17.63
C ALA A 189 -1.86 -0.38 -16.41
N SER A 190 -2.58 -0.98 -15.45
CA SER A 190 -1.97 -1.54 -14.25
C SER A 190 -1.14 -2.80 -14.49
N ILE A 191 -1.53 -3.65 -15.46
CA ILE A 191 -0.76 -4.85 -15.83
C ILE A 191 0.49 -4.47 -16.64
N GLY A 192 0.37 -3.52 -17.54
CA GLY A 192 1.43 -3.13 -18.49
C GLY A 192 2.53 -2.26 -17.88
N ALA A 193 2.23 -1.45 -16.87
CA ALA A 193 3.19 -0.55 -16.26
C ALA A 193 3.93 -1.22 -15.10
N PHE A 194 5.25 -1.20 -15.11
CA PHE A 194 6.05 -1.56 -13.93
C PHE A 194 6.21 -0.35 -13.01
N ASP A 195 6.29 -0.60 -11.70
CA ASP A 195 6.64 0.43 -10.75
C ASP A 195 8.07 0.91 -11.03
N VAL A 196 8.24 2.22 -11.23
CA VAL A 196 9.54 2.83 -11.59
C VAL A 196 10.18 3.38 -10.33
N SER A 197 11.46 3.11 -10.13
CA SER A 197 12.23 3.73 -9.04
C SER A 197 12.44 5.21 -9.33
N PHE A 198 12.16 6.07 -8.35
CA PHE A 198 12.45 7.51 -8.43
C PHE A 198 13.94 7.84 -8.32
N ASP A 199 14.73 6.98 -7.69
CA ASP A 199 16.14 7.22 -7.39
C ASP A 199 17.08 6.66 -8.46
N THR A 200 16.56 5.81 -9.34
CA THR A 200 17.37 5.21 -10.40
C THR A 200 17.31 6.07 -11.66
N PRO A 201 18.47 6.49 -12.24
CA PRO A 201 18.48 7.23 -13.49
C PRO A 201 17.74 6.49 -14.61
N ALA A 202 16.96 7.21 -15.40
CA ALA A 202 16.21 6.64 -16.51
C ALA A 202 17.10 6.11 -17.62
N HIS A 203 18.31 6.67 -17.76
CA HIS A 203 19.32 6.28 -18.73
C HIS A 203 20.69 6.18 -18.05
N PRO A 204 21.55 5.19 -18.43
CA PRO A 204 22.91 5.04 -17.87
C PRO A 204 23.78 6.30 -18.04
N ASP A 205 23.55 7.04 -19.12
CA ASP A 205 24.34 8.24 -19.48
C ASP A 205 23.74 9.55 -18.94
N SER A 206 22.58 9.51 -18.27
CA SER A 206 21.94 10.68 -17.68
C SER A 206 22.04 10.62 -16.17
N PRO A 207 22.65 11.64 -15.51
CA PRO A 207 22.66 11.71 -14.05
C PRO A 207 21.30 12.07 -13.46
N MET A 208 20.31 12.38 -14.30
CA MET A 208 19.00 12.87 -13.88
C MET A 208 18.09 11.73 -13.46
N THR A 209 17.58 11.78 -12.24
CA THR A 209 16.61 10.82 -11.73
C THR A 209 15.16 11.29 -12.00
N PRO A 210 14.18 10.38 -12.11
CA PRO A 210 12.77 10.76 -12.22
C PRO A 210 12.30 11.70 -11.10
N ALA A 211 12.82 11.52 -9.87
CA ALA A 211 12.52 12.40 -8.74
C ALA A 211 12.88 13.88 -9.00
N GLN A 212 13.99 14.13 -9.71
CA GLN A 212 14.45 15.49 -10.01
C GLN A 212 13.63 16.17 -11.11
N SER A 213 12.94 15.40 -11.96
CA SER A 213 12.09 15.92 -13.04
C SER A 213 10.64 16.13 -12.64
N LEU A 214 10.23 15.63 -11.46
CA LEU A 214 8.88 15.84 -10.96
C LEU A 214 8.73 17.26 -10.40
N SER A 215 7.75 17.99 -10.93
CA SER A 215 7.33 19.27 -10.38
C SER A 215 6.43 19.06 -9.16
N ASP A 216 6.55 19.91 -8.14
CA ASP A 216 5.63 19.95 -7.01
C ASP A 216 4.25 20.55 -7.38
N GLY A 217 4.05 20.91 -8.65
CA GLY A 217 2.83 21.52 -9.15
C GLY A 217 2.61 22.98 -8.71
N LYS A 218 3.54 23.54 -7.94
CA LYS A 218 3.46 24.92 -7.49
C LYS A 218 4.11 25.83 -8.53
N SER A 219 3.32 26.67 -9.17
CA SER A 219 3.84 27.74 -10.01
C SER A 219 4.30 28.89 -9.13
N LEU A 220 5.57 29.27 -9.25
CA LEU A 220 6.12 30.46 -8.58
C LEU A 220 5.38 31.73 -9.00
N GLU A 221 4.94 31.81 -10.25
CA GLU A 221 4.11 32.89 -10.76
C GLU A 221 2.79 32.99 -10.01
N LYS A 222 2.05 31.89 -9.90
CA LYS A 222 0.79 31.84 -9.13
C LYS A 222 0.99 32.18 -7.67
N ALA A 223 2.10 31.73 -7.08
CA ALA A 223 2.42 32.05 -5.68
C ALA A 223 2.71 33.56 -5.52
N ALA A 224 3.43 34.18 -6.48
CA ALA A 224 3.70 35.61 -6.51
C ALA A 224 2.41 36.43 -6.75
N GLU A 225 1.56 36.00 -7.69
CA GLU A 225 0.25 36.64 -7.94
C GLU A 225 -0.65 36.59 -6.69
N ILE A 226 -0.73 35.45 -6.02
CA ILE A 226 -1.50 35.31 -4.77
C ILE A 226 -0.89 36.19 -3.67
N GLY A 227 0.44 36.29 -3.58
CA GLY A 227 1.14 37.18 -2.65
C GLY A 227 0.79 38.62 -2.89
N GLN A 228 0.94 39.10 -4.12
CA GLN A 228 0.58 40.45 -4.55
C GLN A 228 -0.90 40.78 -4.29
N PHE A 229 -1.79 39.85 -4.65
CA PHE A 229 -3.21 39.99 -4.41
C PHE A 229 -3.52 40.14 -2.91
N ARG A 230 -2.87 39.38 -2.05
CA ARG A 230 -3.03 39.47 -0.59
C ARG A 230 -2.58 40.84 -0.06
N GLU A 231 -1.45 41.34 -0.52
CA GLU A 231 -0.94 42.66 -0.11
C GLU A 231 -1.91 43.79 -0.52
N ILE A 232 -2.37 43.74 -1.77
CA ILE A 232 -3.35 44.74 -2.27
C ILE A 232 -4.65 44.65 -1.46
N LEU A 233 -5.15 43.44 -1.25
CA LEU A 233 -6.37 43.20 -0.47
C LEU A 233 -6.22 43.70 0.96
N GLN A 234 -5.08 43.46 1.60
CA GLN A 234 -4.80 43.93 2.95
C GLN A 234 -4.76 45.45 3.03
N GLN A 235 -4.14 46.13 2.07
CA GLN A 235 -4.14 47.60 1.98
C GLN A 235 -5.57 48.14 1.81
N LYS A 236 -6.40 47.51 0.96
CA LYS A 236 -7.79 47.93 0.76
C LYS A 236 -8.66 47.66 2.01
N ILE A 237 -8.41 46.57 2.74
CA ILE A 237 -9.09 46.30 4.03
C ILE A 237 -8.73 47.39 5.06
N GLU A 238 -7.46 47.80 5.15
CA GLU A 238 -7.08 48.91 6.05
C GLU A 238 -7.72 50.23 5.65
N GLY A 239 -7.81 50.54 4.35
CA GLY A 239 -8.58 51.67 3.84
C GLY A 239 -10.06 51.61 4.24
N PHE A 240 -10.69 50.44 4.05
CA PHE A 240 -12.09 50.24 4.44
C PHE A 240 -12.31 50.39 5.95
N LYS A 241 -11.38 49.95 6.79
CA LYS A 241 -11.47 50.10 8.25
C LYS A 241 -11.55 51.61 8.65
N SER A 242 -10.89 52.51 7.94
CA SER A 242 -10.92 53.92 8.23
C SER A 242 -12.31 54.57 8.04
N GLU A 243 -13.16 53.97 7.21
CA GLU A 243 -14.53 54.41 6.95
C GLU A 243 -15.57 53.82 7.89
N LEU A 244 -15.17 52.83 8.69
CA LEU A 244 -16.08 52.07 9.57
C LEU A 244 -16.18 52.69 10.97
N LYS A 245 -17.34 52.49 11.58
CA LYS A 245 -17.54 52.80 13.02
C LYS A 245 -16.80 51.79 13.90
N PRO A 246 -16.34 52.17 15.11
CA PRO A 246 -15.57 51.26 15.99
C PRO A 246 -16.22 49.90 16.22
N GLY A 247 -17.54 49.85 16.29
CA GLY A 247 -18.26 48.58 16.44
C GLY A 247 -18.35 47.73 15.17
N GLU A 248 -18.25 48.31 13.98
CA GLU A 248 -18.19 47.58 12.73
C GLU A 248 -16.79 47.01 12.53
N ILE A 249 -15.74 47.72 12.94
CA ILE A 249 -14.36 47.28 12.92
C ILE A 249 -14.19 46.00 13.77
N GLU A 250 -14.75 45.99 14.96
CA GLU A 250 -14.69 44.84 15.86
C GLU A 250 -15.34 43.58 15.27
N ILE A 251 -16.49 43.73 14.60
CA ILE A 251 -17.16 42.62 13.91
C ILE A 251 -16.31 42.14 12.72
N LEU A 252 -15.70 43.06 11.96
CA LEU A 252 -14.83 42.77 10.83
C LEU A 252 -13.62 41.91 11.31
N GLU A 253 -12.91 42.34 12.34
CA GLU A 253 -11.69 41.74 12.82
C GLU A 253 -11.95 40.41 13.55
N LYS A 254 -12.92 40.38 14.48
CA LYS A 254 -13.15 39.19 15.34
C LYS A 254 -13.95 38.08 14.65
N ARG A 255 -14.67 38.43 13.56
CA ARG A 255 -15.55 37.45 12.93
C ARG A 255 -15.29 37.26 11.44
N VAL A 256 -15.11 38.30 10.67
CA VAL A 256 -14.96 38.21 9.20
C VAL A 256 -13.53 37.88 8.80
N LEU A 257 -12.54 38.54 9.40
CA LEU A 257 -11.13 38.37 9.07
C LEU A 257 -10.39 37.37 9.98
N SER A 258 -11.02 36.92 11.06
CA SER A 258 -10.38 36.02 12.03
C SER A 258 -10.35 34.57 11.52
N GLU A 259 -9.21 33.90 11.69
CA GLU A 259 -9.09 32.45 11.48
C GLU A 259 -9.95 31.63 12.46
N SER A 260 -10.28 32.21 13.62
CA SER A 260 -11.14 31.63 14.64
C SER A 260 -12.31 32.57 14.94
N PRO A 261 -13.37 32.57 14.11
CA PRO A 261 -14.45 33.54 14.22
C PRO A 261 -15.26 33.39 15.51
N GLN A 262 -15.45 34.47 16.25
CA GLN A 262 -16.28 34.51 17.43
C GLN A 262 -17.76 34.35 17.07
N SER A 263 -18.52 33.73 17.98
CA SER A 263 -19.96 33.57 17.79
C SER A 263 -20.71 34.93 17.92
N LEU A 264 -21.85 35.04 17.23
CA LEU A 264 -22.69 36.26 17.33
C LEU A 264 -23.15 36.53 18.75
N GLN A 265 -23.30 35.49 19.56
CA GLN A 265 -23.69 35.60 20.96
C GLN A 265 -22.57 36.21 21.81
N GLU A 266 -21.34 35.71 21.66
CA GLU A 266 -20.16 36.24 22.37
C GLU A 266 -19.91 37.72 22.09
N ILE A 267 -20.00 38.12 20.81
CA ILE A 267 -19.86 39.52 20.41
C ILE A 267 -21.02 40.36 20.99
N GLY A 268 -22.24 39.80 20.99
CA GLY A 268 -23.41 40.42 21.59
C GLY A 268 -23.25 40.67 23.09
N ASP A 269 -22.82 39.65 23.83
CA ASP A 269 -22.60 39.71 25.28
C ASP A 269 -21.49 40.70 25.65
N GLN A 270 -20.38 40.74 24.85
CA GLN A 270 -19.29 41.70 25.04
C GLN A 270 -19.75 43.18 24.84
N ARG A 271 -20.71 43.39 23.94
CA ARG A 271 -21.20 44.72 23.59
C ARG A 271 -22.52 45.13 24.28
N GLY A 272 -23.11 44.23 25.05
CA GLY A 272 -24.39 44.48 25.69
C GLY A 272 -25.55 44.61 24.69
N VAL A 273 -25.50 43.93 23.57
CA VAL A 273 -26.51 43.97 22.48
C VAL A 273 -27.01 42.55 22.18
N THR A 274 -28.20 42.43 21.62
CA THR A 274 -28.75 41.14 21.27
C THR A 274 -28.02 40.47 20.10
N ARG A 275 -27.97 39.18 20.07
CA ARG A 275 -27.43 38.35 18.95
C ARG A 275 -27.97 38.83 17.60
N GLU A 276 -29.28 39.14 17.52
CA GLU A 276 -29.92 39.60 16.29
C GLU A 276 -29.43 40.97 15.84
N ALA A 277 -29.14 41.89 16.78
CA ALA A 277 -28.56 43.18 16.47
C ALA A 277 -27.14 43.07 15.86
N VAL A 278 -26.32 42.12 16.40
CA VAL A 278 -25.00 41.81 15.84
C VAL A 278 -25.13 41.20 14.44
N ARG A 279 -26.07 40.29 14.22
CA ARG A 279 -26.33 39.68 12.90
C ARG A 279 -26.72 40.73 11.85
N GLN A 280 -27.59 41.65 12.22
CA GLN A 280 -27.99 42.75 11.30
C GLN A 280 -26.82 43.68 11.02
N SER A 281 -25.97 43.95 12.00
CA SER A 281 -24.76 44.77 11.82
C SER A 281 -23.76 44.08 10.91
N GLU A 282 -23.54 42.78 11.07
CA GLU A 282 -22.71 41.93 10.18
C GLU A 282 -23.23 41.99 8.73
N GLN A 283 -24.51 41.80 8.51
CA GLN A 283 -25.09 41.84 7.17
C GLN A 283 -24.93 43.21 6.51
N ARG A 284 -25.08 44.31 7.26
CA ARG A 284 -24.85 45.69 6.74
C ARG A 284 -23.38 45.90 6.42
N LEU A 285 -22.49 45.41 7.30
CA LEU A 285 -21.04 45.47 7.10
C LEU A 285 -20.62 44.72 5.83
N LEU A 286 -21.08 43.49 5.65
CA LEU A 286 -20.78 42.68 4.46
C LEU A 286 -21.30 43.33 3.17
N LYS A 287 -22.47 43.96 3.20
CA LYS A 287 -22.97 44.75 2.05
C LYS A 287 -22.10 45.96 1.74
N LYS A 288 -21.67 46.70 2.76
CA LYS A 288 -20.75 47.86 2.56
C LYS A 288 -19.41 47.37 2.02
N PHE A 289 -18.88 46.29 2.58
CA PHE A 289 -17.60 45.69 2.15
C PHE A 289 -17.65 45.22 0.69
N ARG A 290 -18.77 44.62 0.30
CA ARG A 290 -18.97 44.18 -1.08
C ARG A 290 -18.94 45.38 -2.06
N ILE A 291 -19.68 46.44 -1.76
CA ILE A 291 -19.73 47.66 -2.58
C ILE A 291 -18.33 48.28 -2.66
N TYR A 292 -17.64 48.41 -1.53
CA TYR A 292 -16.28 48.95 -1.47
C TYR A 292 -15.29 48.13 -2.33
N ILE A 293 -15.33 46.79 -2.27
CA ILE A 293 -14.46 45.94 -3.09
C ILE A 293 -14.84 46.03 -4.58
N GLU A 294 -16.12 46.11 -4.93
CA GLU A 294 -16.57 46.30 -6.33
C GLU A 294 -16.08 47.62 -6.91
N GLU A 295 -16.01 48.70 -6.11
CA GLU A 295 -15.51 50.02 -6.52
C GLU A 295 -13.98 50.07 -6.59
N GLU A 296 -13.29 49.55 -5.59
CA GLU A 296 -11.84 49.66 -5.43
C GLU A 296 -11.03 48.55 -6.15
N MET A 297 -11.68 47.43 -6.43
CA MET A 297 -11.06 46.26 -7.10
C MET A 297 -12.05 45.60 -8.08
N PRO A 298 -12.38 46.27 -9.20
CA PRO A 298 -13.36 45.74 -10.18
C PRO A 298 -12.97 44.38 -10.77
N GLU A 299 -11.68 44.09 -10.86
CA GLU A 299 -11.16 42.81 -11.33
C GLU A 299 -11.41 41.64 -10.32
N ALA A 300 -11.52 41.96 -9.05
CA ALA A 300 -11.84 40.98 -8.01
C ALA A 300 -13.35 40.72 -7.85
N ALA A 301 -14.21 41.58 -8.40
CA ALA A 301 -15.66 41.47 -8.29
C ALA A 301 -16.21 40.15 -8.86
N ASP A 302 -15.55 39.57 -9.85
CA ASP A 302 -15.97 38.28 -10.45
C ASP A 302 -15.77 37.09 -9.50
N TYR A 303 -14.84 37.17 -8.56
CA TYR A 303 -14.64 36.13 -7.54
C TYR A 303 -15.73 36.09 -6.46
N PHE A 304 -16.50 37.20 -6.32
CA PHE A 304 -17.57 37.33 -5.31
C PHE A 304 -18.97 37.10 -5.88
N LYS A 305 -19.08 36.75 -7.15
CA LYS A 305 -20.40 36.51 -7.82
C LYS A 305 -20.96 35.11 -7.66
N ASN A 306 -20.21 34.16 -7.01
CA ASN A 306 -20.64 32.80 -6.74
C ASN A 306 -21.07 32.60 -5.29
#